data_1a659c4ee0f70c2b03fe3efeed21710a
#
_entry.id   1a659c4ee0f70c2b03fe3efeed21710a
#
_cell.length_a   1.000
_cell.length_b   1.000
_cell.length_c   1.000
_cell.angle_alpha   90.00
_cell.angle_beta   90.00
_cell.angle_gamma   90.00
#
_symmetry.space_group_name_H-M   'P 1'
#
loop_
_entity.id
_entity.type
_entity.pdbx_description
1 polymer ?
#
loop_
_entity_poly.entity_id
_entity_poly.type
_entity_poly.pdbx_seq_one_letter_code
_entity_poly.pdbx_strand_id
1 'polypeptide(L)'
;PAKEGKHVYPQFIEKYKEAAGKSPYEEMDCWASVAKAITTYMTGGVGTITPAGYFWLNTWGSARYNTAAQLCALVYDKYNNNGKPSEYSEWAKEQMQYLMGNNPMNRAYIVGYSENAAKYPHHRAASGLTRAEDTREQRHVLYGALVGGPDASDKHNDVTADWIYNEVTIDYNAAFVGASAGLYAYFGDDSMQVTPDFPPKEENNGEEGGGNNYWVEAFAVNNPCAGGAGTTKISMK
;
A
#
# COMPACT_ATOMS: atom_id res chain seq x y z
N PRO A 1 -21.28 -4.80 16.26
CA PRO A 1 -20.44 -5.94 16.07
C PRO A 1 -21.27 -7.10 15.57
N ALA A 2 -20.80 -7.70 14.51
CA ALA A 2 -21.46 -8.74 13.77
C ALA A 2 -21.56 -10.06 14.58
N LYS A 3 -22.37 -10.12 15.60
CA LYS A 3 -22.65 -11.39 16.29
C LYS A 3 -23.34 -12.43 15.39
N GLU A 4 -23.74 -12.04 14.17
CA GLU A 4 -24.43 -12.91 13.22
C GLU A 4 -24.05 -12.66 11.76
N GLY A 5 -22.83 -12.17 11.50
CA GLY A 5 -22.39 -11.86 10.15
C GLY A 5 -23.12 -10.67 9.49
N LYS A 6 -23.90 -9.92 10.23
CA LYS A 6 -24.60 -8.73 9.75
C LYS A 6 -23.69 -7.53 9.91
N HIS A 7 -23.26 -6.94 8.81
CA HIS A 7 -22.56 -5.69 8.83
C HIS A 7 -23.46 -4.55 9.32
N VAL A 8 -22.86 -3.56 9.99
CA VAL A 8 -23.57 -2.34 10.46
C VAL A 8 -24.21 -1.57 9.31
N TYR A 9 -23.69 -1.71 8.10
CA TYR A 9 -24.13 -1.05 6.89
C TYR A 9 -25.62 -1.27 6.54
N PRO A 10 -26.15 -2.49 6.47
CA PRO A 10 -27.57 -2.69 6.17
C PRO A 10 -28.50 -2.01 7.15
N GLN A 11 -28.17 -2.05 8.45
CA GLN A 11 -28.99 -1.40 9.48
C GLN A 11 -28.97 0.12 9.38
N PHE A 12 -27.83 0.69 8.99
CA PHE A 12 -27.70 2.13 8.75
C PHE A 12 -28.52 2.56 7.54
N ILE A 13 -28.46 1.79 6.45
CA ILE A 13 -29.22 2.01 5.23
C ILE A 13 -30.73 1.92 5.50
N GLU A 14 -31.18 0.93 6.24
CA GLU A 14 -32.59 0.79 6.60
C GLU A 14 -33.11 1.98 7.42
N LYS A 15 -32.36 2.40 8.46
CA LYS A 15 -32.72 3.58 9.24
C LYS A 15 -32.72 4.86 8.41
N TYR A 16 -31.82 4.96 7.44
CA TYR A 16 -31.79 6.11 6.56
C TYR A 16 -32.96 6.11 5.58
N LYS A 17 -33.36 4.92 5.07
CA LYS A 17 -34.56 4.75 4.25
C LYS A 17 -35.83 5.19 5.00
N GLU A 18 -35.98 4.73 6.25
CA GLU A 18 -37.09 5.12 7.11
C GLU A 18 -37.13 6.64 7.33
N ALA A 19 -35.99 7.27 7.56
CA ALA A 19 -35.90 8.70 7.86
C ALA A 19 -36.12 9.57 6.62
N ALA A 20 -35.69 9.14 5.44
CA ALA A 20 -35.73 9.90 4.22
C ALA A 20 -36.93 9.59 3.30
N GLY A 21 -37.71 8.55 3.61
CA GLY A 21 -38.80 8.06 2.77
C GLY A 21 -38.36 7.49 1.40
N LYS A 22 -37.08 7.58 1.11
CA LYS A 22 -36.41 7.03 -0.08
C LYS A 22 -35.02 6.57 0.29
N SER A 23 -34.52 5.51 -0.35
CA SER A 23 -33.12 5.17 -0.29
C SER A 23 -32.31 6.11 -1.19
N PRO A 24 -31.39 6.90 -0.67
CA PRO A 24 -30.51 7.69 -1.51
C PRO A 24 -29.63 6.81 -2.42
N TYR A 25 -29.48 5.53 -2.08
CA TYR A 25 -28.70 4.57 -2.85
C TYR A 25 -29.48 3.92 -4.00
N GLU A 26 -30.82 3.93 -3.97
CA GLU A 26 -31.65 3.47 -5.07
C GLU A 26 -31.69 4.50 -6.22
N GLU A 27 -31.46 5.77 -5.91
CA GLU A 27 -31.43 6.86 -6.90
C GLU A 27 -29.98 7.24 -7.30
N MET A 28 -28.96 6.75 -6.58
CA MET A 28 -27.55 7.00 -6.91
C MET A 28 -26.97 5.84 -7.72
N ASP A 29 -26.48 6.15 -8.91
CA ASP A 29 -25.51 5.30 -9.57
C ASP A 29 -24.17 5.42 -8.85
N CYS A 30 -23.95 4.52 -7.87
CA CYS A 30 -22.73 4.49 -7.08
C CYS A 30 -21.49 4.27 -7.93
N TRP A 31 -21.62 3.47 -9.00
CA TRP A 31 -20.50 3.20 -9.90
C TRP A 31 -20.18 4.39 -10.79
N ALA A 32 -21.18 5.14 -11.27
CA ALA A 32 -20.93 6.41 -11.96
C ALA A 32 -20.23 7.43 -11.05
N SER A 33 -20.57 7.46 -9.77
CA SER A 33 -19.91 8.32 -8.78
C SER A 33 -18.43 7.88 -8.54
N VAL A 34 -18.16 6.59 -8.49
CA VAL A 34 -16.80 6.05 -8.39
C VAL A 34 -15.99 6.37 -9.65
N ALA A 35 -16.56 6.14 -10.85
CA ALA A 35 -15.90 6.49 -12.11
C ALA A 35 -15.56 7.98 -12.19
N LYS A 36 -16.50 8.84 -11.81
CA LYS A 36 -16.27 10.28 -11.76
C LYS A 36 -15.13 10.65 -10.81
N ALA A 37 -15.07 10.04 -9.63
CA ALA A 37 -14.00 10.27 -8.67
C ALA A 37 -12.64 9.86 -9.24
N ILE A 38 -12.54 8.66 -9.83
CA ILE A 38 -11.30 8.16 -10.45
C ILE A 38 -10.86 9.10 -11.58
N THR A 39 -11.76 9.47 -12.49
CA THR A 39 -11.48 10.42 -13.58
C THR A 39 -10.99 11.76 -13.04
N THR A 40 -11.55 12.22 -11.92
CA THR A 40 -11.10 13.45 -11.25
C THR A 40 -9.66 13.32 -10.73
N TYR A 41 -9.28 12.16 -10.22
CA TYR A 41 -7.89 11.88 -9.80
C TYR A 41 -6.94 11.82 -11.01
N MET A 42 -7.33 11.11 -12.07
CA MET A 42 -6.53 10.98 -13.29
C MET A 42 -6.24 12.32 -13.97
N THR A 43 -7.16 13.26 -13.87
CA THR A 43 -7.09 14.58 -14.53
C THR A 43 -6.59 15.71 -13.63
N GLY A 44 -6.33 15.43 -12.35
CA GLY A 44 -5.93 16.46 -11.38
C GLY A 44 -7.05 17.44 -11.00
N GLY A 45 -8.31 17.06 -11.22
CA GLY A 45 -9.47 17.85 -10.77
C GLY A 45 -9.63 17.87 -9.25
N VAL A 46 -9.03 16.91 -8.56
CA VAL A 46 -8.76 16.88 -7.12
C VAL A 46 -7.29 16.54 -6.95
N GLY A 47 -6.57 17.26 -6.12
CA GLY A 47 -5.13 17.12 -6.02
C GLY A 47 -4.39 17.76 -7.20
N THR A 48 -3.30 17.17 -7.59
CA THR A 48 -2.42 17.65 -8.67
C THR A 48 -1.82 16.45 -9.41
N ILE A 49 -1.63 16.58 -10.71
CA ILE A 49 -0.74 15.69 -11.45
C ILE A 49 0.63 16.35 -11.51
N THR A 50 1.63 15.67 -10.97
CA THR A 50 3.01 16.18 -10.97
C THR A 50 3.57 16.28 -12.39
N PRO A 51 4.68 17.00 -12.62
CA PRO A 51 5.31 17.07 -13.94
C PRO A 51 5.63 15.72 -14.56
N ALA A 52 5.89 14.70 -13.76
CA ALA A 52 6.15 13.34 -14.23
C ALA A 52 4.89 12.43 -14.28
N GLY A 53 3.70 12.99 -14.11
CA GLY A 53 2.45 12.25 -14.26
C GLY A 53 1.95 11.52 -13.01
N TYR A 54 2.54 11.76 -11.86
CA TYR A 54 2.10 11.16 -10.62
C TYR A 54 0.89 11.90 -10.03
N PHE A 55 -0.15 11.17 -9.62
CA PHE A 55 -1.28 11.73 -8.89
C PHE A 55 -0.87 12.02 -7.44
N TRP A 56 -0.79 13.28 -7.11
CA TRP A 56 -0.45 13.80 -5.79
C TRP A 56 -1.64 14.49 -5.15
N LEU A 57 -2.08 14.03 -3.98
CA LEU A 57 -3.25 14.58 -3.30
C LEU A 57 -2.88 15.39 -2.06
N ASN A 58 -1.90 14.95 -1.30
CA ASN A 58 -1.58 15.54 -0.01
C ASN A 58 -0.06 15.47 0.25
N THR A 59 0.43 16.46 0.99
CA THR A 59 1.85 16.56 1.34
C THR A 59 2.34 15.38 2.18
N TRP A 60 1.55 14.97 3.17
CA TRP A 60 1.95 13.91 4.09
C TRP A 60 1.48 12.55 3.58
N GLY A 61 2.44 11.73 3.20
CA GLY A 61 2.16 10.37 2.75
C GLY A 61 1.40 10.32 1.43
N SER A 62 1.90 11.02 0.40
CA SER A 62 1.24 11.08 -0.91
C SER A 62 1.00 9.69 -1.52
N ALA A 63 1.91 8.73 -1.28
CA ALA A 63 1.84 7.38 -1.83
C ALA A 63 0.61 6.59 -1.35
N ARG A 64 0.15 6.77 -0.10
CA ARG A 64 -1.06 6.08 0.38
C ARG A 64 -2.31 6.52 -0.36
N TYR A 65 -2.44 7.81 -0.68
CA TYR A 65 -3.59 8.32 -1.43
C TYR A 65 -3.55 7.86 -2.87
N ASN A 66 -2.36 7.86 -3.46
CA ASN A 66 -2.16 7.38 -4.81
C ASN A 66 -2.52 5.89 -4.93
N THR A 67 -2.02 5.04 -4.04
CA THR A 67 -2.35 3.60 -4.06
C THR A 67 -3.82 3.31 -3.74
N ALA A 68 -4.46 4.14 -2.90
CA ALA A 68 -5.89 4.04 -2.66
C ALA A 68 -6.71 4.36 -3.92
N ALA A 69 -6.32 5.40 -4.67
CA ALA A 69 -6.94 5.73 -5.94
C ALA A 69 -6.73 4.63 -7.00
N GLN A 70 -5.52 4.04 -7.06
CA GLN A 70 -5.24 2.87 -7.90
C GLN A 70 -6.17 1.69 -7.56
N LEU A 71 -6.31 1.36 -6.27
CA LEU A 71 -7.19 0.28 -5.84
C LEU A 71 -8.63 0.52 -6.25
N CYS A 72 -9.14 1.75 -6.11
CA CYS A 72 -10.47 2.12 -6.57
C CYS A 72 -10.64 1.91 -8.09
N ALA A 73 -9.65 2.30 -8.89
CA ALA A 73 -9.65 2.11 -10.34
C ALA A 73 -9.71 0.62 -10.74
N LEU A 74 -8.88 -0.20 -10.09
CA LEU A 74 -8.83 -1.65 -10.34
C LEU A 74 -10.12 -2.36 -9.91
N VAL A 75 -10.71 -1.97 -8.78
CA VAL A 75 -12.00 -2.49 -8.32
C VAL A 75 -13.13 -2.07 -9.27
N TYR A 76 -13.10 -0.84 -9.77
CA TYR A 76 -14.07 -0.37 -10.75
C TYR A 76 -14.07 -1.26 -11.99
N ASP A 77 -12.92 -1.50 -12.61
CA ASP A 77 -12.82 -2.35 -13.80
C ASP A 77 -13.26 -3.79 -13.53
N LYS A 78 -12.98 -4.31 -12.35
CA LYS A 78 -13.42 -5.66 -11.97
C LYS A 78 -14.93 -5.83 -12.07
N TYR A 79 -15.68 -4.84 -11.59
CA TYR A 79 -17.15 -4.96 -11.49
C TYR A 79 -17.89 -4.31 -12.65
N ASN A 80 -17.31 -3.33 -13.35
CA ASN A 80 -17.99 -2.58 -14.40
C ASN A 80 -17.43 -2.83 -15.80
N ASN A 81 -16.24 -3.46 -15.91
CA ASN A 81 -15.66 -3.84 -17.20
C ASN A 81 -15.43 -5.35 -17.33
N ASN A 82 -16.22 -6.15 -16.62
CA ASN A 82 -16.13 -7.62 -16.63
C ASN A 82 -14.72 -8.15 -16.32
N GLY A 83 -13.98 -7.48 -15.46
CA GLY A 83 -12.61 -7.83 -15.12
C GLY A 83 -11.60 -7.66 -16.24
N LYS A 84 -11.91 -6.91 -17.28
CA LYS A 84 -10.96 -6.56 -18.34
C LYS A 84 -10.29 -5.23 -18.05
N PRO A 85 -9.02 -5.08 -18.46
CA PRO A 85 -8.35 -3.79 -18.38
C PRO A 85 -9.10 -2.70 -19.15
N SER A 86 -9.08 -1.48 -18.59
CA SER A 86 -9.54 -0.26 -19.25
C SER A 86 -8.52 0.87 -19.00
N GLU A 87 -8.86 2.09 -19.38
CA GLU A 87 -8.07 3.27 -19.06
C GLU A 87 -7.82 3.44 -17.56
N TYR A 88 -8.71 2.96 -16.71
CA TYR A 88 -8.57 3.06 -15.25
C TYR A 88 -7.49 2.11 -14.70
N SER A 89 -7.49 0.84 -15.12
CA SER A 89 -6.46 -0.12 -14.71
C SER A 89 -5.11 0.18 -15.37
N GLU A 90 -5.07 0.67 -16.61
CA GLU A 90 -3.82 1.13 -17.22
C GLU A 90 -3.24 2.34 -16.48
N TRP A 91 -4.07 3.33 -16.12
CA TRP A 91 -3.63 4.43 -15.27
C TRP A 91 -3.07 3.94 -13.92
N ALA A 92 -3.76 3.01 -13.26
CA ALA A 92 -3.29 2.44 -12.01
C ALA A 92 -1.90 1.77 -12.17
N LYS A 93 -1.68 1.09 -13.29
CA LYS A 93 -0.39 0.47 -13.64
C LYS A 93 0.71 1.52 -13.82
N GLU A 94 0.44 2.62 -14.52
CA GLU A 94 1.39 3.72 -14.68
C GLU A 94 1.76 4.36 -13.34
N GLN A 95 0.78 4.57 -12.47
CA GLN A 95 1.01 5.09 -11.12
C GLN A 95 1.85 4.13 -10.27
N MET A 96 1.61 2.83 -10.38
CA MET A 96 2.43 1.83 -9.68
C MET A 96 3.86 1.79 -10.23
N GLN A 97 4.04 1.86 -11.53
CA GLN A 97 5.36 1.94 -12.16
C GLN A 97 6.14 3.15 -11.66
N TYR A 98 5.47 4.29 -11.50
CA TYR A 98 6.07 5.47 -10.89
C TYR A 98 6.58 5.18 -9.47
N LEU A 99 5.76 4.56 -8.62
CA LEU A 99 6.15 4.18 -7.25
C LEU A 99 7.29 3.15 -7.22
N MET A 100 7.39 2.31 -8.25
CA MET A 100 8.44 1.29 -8.39
C MET A 100 9.75 1.83 -8.98
N GLY A 101 9.84 3.14 -9.29
CA GLY A 101 11.09 3.77 -9.70
C GLY A 101 11.06 4.40 -11.10
N ASN A 102 10.01 4.22 -11.89
CA ASN A 102 9.85 4.92 -13.17
C ASN A 102 9.44 6.38 -12.95
N ASN A 103 10.31 7.14 -12.33
CA ASN A 103 10.11 8.53 -11.92
C ASN A 103 11.42 9.34 -12.08
N PRO A 104 11.38 10.67 -12.01
CA PRO A 104 12.57 11.51 -12.23
C PRO A 104 13.74 11.27 -11.27
N MET A 105 13.46 10.69 -10.10
CA MET A 105 14.49 10.37 -9.12
C MET A 105 15.06 8.96 -9.30
N ASN A 106 14.51 8.16 -10.25
CA ASN A 106 14.85 6.74 -10.42
C ASN A 106 14.82 5.99 -9.07
N ARG A 107 13.84 6.29 -8.22
CA ARG A 107 13.74 5.79 -6.85
C ARG A 107 12.45 5.03 -6.64
N ALA A 108 12.54 3.77 -6.22
CA ALA A 108 11.38 3.05 -5.73
C ALA A 108 11.00 3.53 -4.31
N TYR A 109 9.70 3.75 -4.07
CA TYR A 109 9.18 4.15 -2.77
C TYR A 109 8.76 2.95 -1.91
N ILE A 110 9.19 1.76 -2.30
CA ILE A 110 9.01 0.50 -1.56
C ILE A 110 10.37 0.07 -1.02
N VAL A 111 10.53 0.08 0.29
CA VAL A 111 11.79 -0.25 0.95
C VAL A 111 12.27 -1.64 0.56
N GLY A 112 13.51 -1.77 0.15
CA GLY A 112 14.13 -3.04 -0.22
C GLY A 112 13.68 -3.63 -1.55
N TYR A 113 12.86 -2.93 -2.34
CA TYR A 113 12.40 -3.40 -3.65
C TYR A 113 13.53 -3.46 -4.70
N SER A 114 14.41 -2.49 -4.69
CA SER A 114 15.53 -2.37 -5.63
C SER A 114 16.72 -1.67 -4.97
N GLU A 115 17.87 -1.69 -5.63
CA GLU A 115 19.06 -1.00 -5.18
C GLU A 115 18.82 0.52 -4.94
N ASN A 116 17.99 1.12 -5.79
CA ASN A 116 17.62 2.54 -5.72
C ASN A 116 16.33 2.80 -4.92
N ALA A 117 15.89 1.85 -4.11
CA ALA A 117 14.73 2.05 -3.25
C ALA A 117 15.02 3.02 -2.10
N ALA A 118 13.96 3.60 -1.52
CA ALA A 118 14.04 4.36 -0.29
C ALA A 118 14.66 3.50 0.82
N LYS A 119 15.63 4.05 1.57
CA LYS A 119 16.45 3.33 2.55
C LYS A 119 16.23 3.79 3.98
N TYR A 120 15.64 4.96 4.18
CA TYR A 120 15.54 5.62 5.47
C TYR A 120 14.08 5.85 5.92
N PRO A 121 13.26 4.78 6.03
CA PRO A 121 11.91 4.93 6.54
C PRO A 121 11.90 5.53 7.94
N HIS A 122 10.91 6.38 8.23
CA HIS A 122 10.70 6.95 9.56
C HIS A 122 10.10 5.88 10.49
N HIS A 123 10.95 4.93 10.90
CA HIS A 123 10.54 3.78 11.71
C HIS A 123 11.61 3.43 12.74
N ARG A 124 11.31 3.70 14.01
CA ARG A 124 12.30 3.57 15.10
C ARG A 124 12.89 2.17 15.22
N ALA A 125 12.07 1.13 15.17
CA ALA A 125 12.55 -0.23 15.34
C ALA A 125 13.43 -0.68 14.17
N ALA A 126 13.08 -0.33 12.94
CA ALA A 126 13.91 -0.64 11.76
C ALA A 126 15.22 0.15 11.79
N SER A 127 15.18 1.43 12.11
CA SER A 127 16.39 2.24 12.16
C SER A 127 17.38 1.76 13.22
N GLY A 128 16.89 1.27 14.36
CA GLY A 128 17.73 0.94 15.50
C GLY A 128 18.44 2.16 16.11
N LEU A 129 18.02 3.35 15.73
CA LEU A 129 18.61 4.62 16.13
C LEU A 129 17.82 5.21 17.32
N THR A 130 18.54 5.92 18.19
CA THR A 130 17.92 6.57 19.36
C THR A 130 17.22 7.87 19.01
N ARG A 131 17.59 8.50 17.89
CA ARG A 131 17.06 9.76 17.39
C ARG A 131 16.79 9.66 15.89
N ALA A 132 15.70 10.28 15.43
CA ALA A 132 15.35 10.31 14.02
C ALA A 132 16.35 11.13 13.18
N GLU A 133 16.99 12.12 13.77
CA GLU A 133 18.00 12.98 13.14
C GLU A 133 19.36 12.31 12.94
N ASP A 134 19.53 11.09 13.44
CA ASP A 134 20.75 10.33 13.24
C ASP A 134 20.81 9.85 11.78
N THR A 135 21.90 10.17 11.11
CA THR A 135 22.08 9.92 9.67
C THR A 135 22.82 8.63 9.34
N ARG A 136 23.15 7.84 10.37
CA ARG A 136 23.76 6.52 10.16
C ARG A 136 22.80 5.60 9.41
N GLU A 137 23.35 4.60 8.75
CA GLU A 137 22.56 3.54 8.13
C GLU A 137 21.60 2.90 9.13
N GLN A 138 20.42 2.58 8.64
CA GLN A 138 19.43 1.87 9.47
C GLN A 138 19.89 0.43 9.72
N ARG A 139 19.63 -0.05 10.91
CA ARG A 139 20.06 -1.38 11.34
C ARG A 139 19.37 -2.52 10.60
N HIS A 140 18.10 -2.30 10.24
CA HIS A 140 17.28 -3.30 9.57
C HIS A 140 16.59 -2.71 8.36
N VAL A 141 16.53 -3.46 7.28
CA VAL A 141 15.74 -3.11 6.09
C VAL A 141 14.29 -3.52 6.33
N LEU A 142 13.38 -2.56 6.28
CA LEU A 142 11.95 -2.82 6.42
C LEU A 142 11.35 -3.20 5.06
N TYR A 143 11.66 -4.39 4.58
CA TYR A 143 11.26 -4.87 3.25
C TYR A 143 9.76 -4.75 2.98
N GLY A 144 9.41 -4.20 1.82
CA GLY A 144 8.03 -4.08 1.35
C GLY A 144 7.23 -2.92 1.97
N ALA A 145 7.83 -2.12 2.85
CA ALA A 145 7.16 -0.96 3.40
C ALA A 145 7.06 0.16 2.36
N LEU A 146 5.86 0.67 2.14
CA LEU A 146 5.62 1.84 1.32
C LEU A 146 5.91 3.10 2.16
N VAL A 147 6.89 3.90 1.74
CA VAL A 147 7.17 5.20 2.36
C VAL A 147 6.19 6.27 1.88
N GLY A 148 6.21 7.42 2.54
CA GLY A 148 5.29 8.53 2.26
C GLY A 148 5.24 9.01 0.80
N GLY A 149 6.30 8.84 0.04
CA GLY A 149 6.34 9.16 -1.39
C GLY A 149 6.80 10.58 -1.71
N PRO A 150 6.66 11.03 -2.97
CA PRO A 150 7.18 12.32 -3.45
C PRO A 150 6.31 13.52 -3.06
N ASP A 151 6.88 14.70 -3.24
CA ASP A 151 6.14 15.96 -3.25
C ASP A 151 5.46 16.24 -4.61
N ALA A 152 4.74 17.36 -4.69
CA ALA A 152 4.06 17.78 -5.92
C ALA A 152 5.03 18.17 -7.08
N SER A 153 6.32 18.19 -6.83
CA SER A 153 7.40 18.49 -7.81
C SER A 153 8.24 17.25 -8.12
N ASP A 154 7.74 16.06 -7.84
CA ASP A 154 8.43 14.76 -8.04
C ASP A 154 9.71 14.58 -7.21
N LYS A 155 9.86 15.32 -6.11
CA LYS A 155 11.03 15.22 -5.23
C LYS A 155 10.73 14.39 -3.99
N HIS A 156 11.74 13.69 -3.51
CA HIS A 156 11.66 12.89 -2.31
C HIS A 156 12.96 13.01 -1.51
N ASN A 157 12.83 13.37 -0.24
CA ASN A 157 13.95 13.48 0.68
C ASN A 157 14.02 12.21 1.53
N ASP A 158 14.96 11.32 1.19
CA ASP A 158 15.11 10.01 1.84
C ASP A 158 15.97 10.12 3.11
N VAL A 159 15.38 10.62 4.18
CA VAL A 159 16.00 10.73 5.50
C VAL A 159 15.00 10.34 6.61
N THR A 160 15.48 9.61 7.61
CA THR A 160 14.64 9.08 8.69
C THR A 160 13.86 10.17 9.43
N ALA A 161 14.41 11.37 9.60
CA ALA A 161 13.76 12.48 10.30
C ALA A 161 12.59 13.08 9.54
N ASP A 162 12.55 12.90 8.23
CA ASP A 162 11.51 13.47 7.37
C ASP A 162 10.30 12.54 7.28
N TRP A 163 9.43 12.59 8.27
CA TRP A 163 8.24 11.74 8.35
C TRP A 163 7.23 12.02 7.22
N ILE A 164 7.24 13.21 6.63
CA ILE A 164 6.33 13.57 5.54
C ILE A 164 6.53 12.63 4.35
N TYR A 165 7.78 12.38 4.01
CA TYR A 165 8.16 11.55 2.86
C TYR A 165 8.48 10.10 3.20
N ASN A 166 8.85 9.82 4.47
CA ASN A 166 9.41 8.52 4.85
C ASN A 166 8.62 7.78 5.94
N GLU A 167 7.50 8.32 6.42
CA GLU A 167 6.64 7.56 7.32
C GLU A 167 6.16 6.27 6.64
N VAL A 168 6.10 5.21 7.43
CA VAL A 168 5.59 3.90 7.03
C VAL A 168 4.55 3.45 8.04
N THR A 169 3.39 3.02 7.55
CA THR A 169 2.28 2.58 8.40
C THR A 169 1.51 1.44 7.75
N ILE A 170 0.68 0.75 8.54
CA ILE A 170 -0.19 -0.32 8.05
C ILE A 170 -1.19 0.23 7.02
N ASP A 171 -1.71 1.43 7.23
CA ASP A 171 -2.66 2.06 6.30
C ASP A 171 -2.02 2.42 4.96
N TYR A 172 -0.74 2.82 4.93
CA TYR A 172 -0.02 3.05 3.67
C TYR A 172 0.08 1.77 2.85
N ASN A 173 0.42 0.67 3.50
CA ASN A 173 0.55 -0.63 2.85
C ASN A 173 -0.80 -1.27 2.50
N ALA A 174 -1.89 -0.98 3.19
CA ALA A 174 -3.17 -1.63 2.97
C ALA A 174 -3.66 -1.47 1.52
N ALA A 175 -3.74 -0.23 1.02
CA ALA A 175 -4.14 0.03 -0.35
C ALA A 175 -3.07 -0.40 -1.38
N PHE A 176 -1.79 -0.26 -1.04
CA PHE A 176 -0.67 -0.71 -1.88
C PHE A 176 -0.73 -2.22 -2.15
N VAL A 177 -0.97 -3.04 -1.12
CA VAL A 177 -1.12 -4.49 -1.28
C VAL A 177 -2.32 -4.82 -2.15
N GLY A 178 -3.46 -4.16 -1.91
CA GLY A 178 -4.66 -4.35 -2.72
C GLY A 178 -4.47 -3.95 -4.18
N ALA A 179 -3.82 -2.81 -4.44
CA ALA A 179 -3.50 -2.34 -5.79
C ALA A 179 -2.52 -3.31 -6.49
N SER A 180 -1.48 -3.77 -5.80
CA SER A 180 -0.52 -4.74 -6.34
C SER A 180 -1.19 -6.05 -6.73
N ALA A 181 -2.06 -6.58 -5.88
CA ALA A 181 -2.83 -7.79 -6.18
C ALA A 181 -3.79 -7.60 -7.37
N GLY A 182 -4.45 -6.44 -7.44
CA GLY A 182 -5.31 -6.08 -8.56
C GLY A 182 -4.53 -5.97 -9.87
N LEU A 183 -3.38 -5.31 -9.86
CA LEU A 183 -2.51 -5.21 -11.04
C LEU A 183 -2.00 -6.57 -11.50
N TYR A 184 -1.64 -7.44 -10.55
CA TYR A 184 -1.27 -8.81 -10.89
C TYR A 184 -2.42 -9.56 -11.56
N ALA A 185 -3.64 -9.41 -11.06
CA ALA A 185 -4.83 -10.05 -11.65
C ALA A 185 -5.13 -9.58 -13.08
N TYR A 186 -4.79 -8.34 -13.44
CA TYR A 186 -5.02 -7.79 -14.78
C TYR A 186 -3.84 -8.01 -15.74
N PHE A 187 -2.62 -7.89 -15.26
CA PHE A 187 -1.42 -7.79 -16.10
C PHE A 187 -0.35 -8.82 -15.76
N GLY A 188 -0.55 -9.60 -14.69
CA GLY A 188 0.37 -10.65 -14.30
C GLY A 188 0.11 -11.95 -15.05
N ASP A 189 1.12 -12.82 -15.06
CA ASP A 189 1.02 -14.20 -15.52
C ASP A 189 1.79 -15.14 -14.59
N ASP A 190 1.62 -16.45 -14.78
CA ASP A 190 2.25 -17.45 -13.92
C ASP A 190 3.78 -17.42 -13.94
N SER A 191 4.39 -16.86 -14.99
CA SER A 191 5.85 -16.69 -15.08
C SER A 191 6.39 -15.63 -14.14
N MET A 192 5.51 -14.71 -13.68
CA MET A 192 5.85 -13.66 -12.72
C MET A 192 5.76 -14.11 -11.26
N GLN A 193 5.31 -15.34 -11.01
CA GLN A 193 5.28 -15.91 -9.66
C GLN A 193 6.70 -16.31 -9.24
N VAL A 194 7.47 -15.33 -8.84
CA VAL A 194 8.68 -15.59 -8.08
C VAL A 194 8.27 -15.73 -6.62
N THR A 195 8.48 -16.92 -6.04
CA THR A 195 8.49 -17.04 -4.58
C THR A 195 9.85 -16.51 -4.13
N PRO A 196 9.96 -15.26 -3.69
CA PRO A 196 11.24 -14.79 -3.17
C PRO A 196 11.56 -15.58 -1.91
N ASP A 197 12.84 -15.90 -1.71
CA ASP A 197 13.36 -16.24 -0.38
C ASP A 197 13.18 -15.01 0.51
N PHE A 198 11.99 -14.86 1.05
CA PHE A 198 11.66 -13.69 1.86
C PHE A 198 11.40 -14.11 3.31
N PRO A 199 11.99 -13.43 4.25
CA PRO A 199 13.01 -12.38 4.05
C PRO A 199 14.32 -12.97 3.48
N PRO A 200 15.07 -12.20 2.69
CA PRO A 200 16.40 -12.63 2.26
C PRO A 200 17.17 -13.07 3.51
N LYS A 201 17.76 -14.26 3.45
CA LYS A 201 18.62 -14.72 4.56
C LYS A 201 19.70 -13.67 4.72
N GLU A 202 19.69 -12.95 5.86
CA GLU A 202 20.82 -12.13 6.24
C GLU A 202 22.04 -13.06 6.28
N GLU A 203 23.01 -12.81 5.42
CA GLU A 203 24.30 -13.49 5.54
C GLU A 203 24.83 -13.13 6.92
N ASN A 204 24.84 -14.11 7.82
CA ASN A 204 25.44 -13.96 9.13
C ASN A 204 26.93 -13.70 8.93
N ASN A 205 27.34 -12.46 8.83
CA ASN A 205 28.73 -12.03 8.83
C ASN A 205 29.32 -12.18 10.25
N GLY A 206 29.20 -13.38 10.83
CA GLY A 206 30.07 -13.86 11.94
C GLY A 206 30.03 -13.08 13.23
N GLU A 207 29.19 -12.09 13.43
CA GLU A 207 28.99 -11.48 14.75
C GLU A 207 27.85 -12.18 15.47
N GLU A 208 28.20 -13.03 16.46
CA GLU A 208 27.28 -13.53 17.45
C GLU A 208 26.74 -12.39 18.34
N GLY A 209 26.03 -11.47 17.73
CA GLY A 209 25.21 -10.50 18.41
C GLY A 209 23.79 -11.04 18.41
N GLY A 210 23.34 -11.62 19.52
CA GLY A 210 22.00 -12.19 19.69
C GLY A 210 20.86 -11.24 19.38
N GLY A 211 20.68 -10.94 18.13
CA GLY A 211 19.50 -10.30 17.55
C GLY A 211 18.56 -11.40 17.12
N ASN A 212 17.64 -11.79 17.98
CA ASN A 212 16.58 -12.69 17.61
C ASN A 212 15.82 -12.07 16.43
N ASN A 213 15.75 -12.78 15.33
CA ASN A 213 14.89 -12.47 14.16
C ASN A 213 13.42 -12.68 14.53
N TYR A 214 12.91 -11.91 15.48
CA TYR A 214 11.51 -11.98 15.92
C TYR A 214 10.50 -11.73 14.79
N TRP A 215 10.92 -11.04 13.75
CA TRP A 215 10.09 -10.72 12.59
C TRP A 215 9.80 -11.92 11.69
N VAL A 216 10.77 -12.81 11.53
CA VAL A 216 10.64 -13.97 10.65
C VAL A 216 9.70 -15.02 11.25
N GLU A 217 9.79 -15.24 12.55
CA GLU A 217 8.92 -16.21 13.23
C GLU A 217 7.48 -15.72 13.35
N ALA A 218 7.25 -14.43 13.53
CA ALA A 218 5.90 -13.87 13.60
C ALA A 218 5.15 -13.92 12.27
N PHE A 219 5.82 -13.77 11.14
CA PHE A 219 5.19 -13.87 9.81
C PHE A 219 4.95 -15.31 9.37
N ALA A 220 5.77 -16.26 9.77
CA ALA A 220 5.59 -17.67 9.44
C ALA A 220 4.41 -18.33 10.16
N VAL A 221 3.95 -17.72 11.27
CA VAL A 221 2.95 -18.32 12.16
C VAL A 221 1.50 -17.97 11.81
N ASN A 222 1.25 -16.91 11.03
CA ASN A 222 -0.09 -16.48 10.68
C ASN A 222 -0.36 -16.54 9.18
N ASN A 223 -0.56 -17.74 8.64
CA ASN A 223 -1.29 -17.91 7.40
C ASN A 223 -2.77 -18.23 7.72
N PRO A 224 -3.67 -17.24 7.75
CA PRO A 224 -5.09 -17.47 8.06
C PRO A 224 -5.84 -18.24 6.96
N CYS A 225 -5.17 -18.56 5.85
CA CYS A 225 -5.76 -19.29 4.72
C CYS A 225 -5.49 -20.80 4.74
N ALA A 226 -4.69 -21.31 5.65
CA ALA A 226 -4.58 -22.74 5.88
C ALA A 226 -5.67 -23.17 6.85
N GLY A 227 -6.81 -23.61 6.30
CA GLY A 227 -7.93 -24.14 7.10
C GLY A 227 -7.50 -25.31 7.97
N GLY A 228 -7.33 -25.05 9.24
CA GLY A 228 -7.06 -26.03 10.28
C GLY A 228 -6.97 -25.32 11.63
N ALA A 229 -7.88 -25.65 12.53
CA ALA A 229 -7.85 -25.20 13.91
C ALA A 229 -6.62 -25.76 14.64
N GLY A 230 -5.48 -25.06 14.48
CA GLY A 230 -4.26 -25.33 15.21
C GLY A 230 -3.97 -24.19 16.18
N THR A 231 -3.98 -24.47 17.46
CA THR A 231 -3.44 -23.57 18.48
C THR A 231 -1.94 -23.45 18.29
N THR A 232 -1.50 -22.32 17.77
CA THR A 232 -0.07 -22.03 17.64
C THR A 232 0.44 -21.53 18.98
N LYS A 233 1.32 -22.30 19.61
CA LYS A 233 2.05 -21.85 20.79
C LYS A 233 3.22 -20.95 20.32
N ILE A 234 3.14 -19.66 20.64
CA ILE A 234 4.28 -18.76 20.53
C ILE A 234 5.16 -19.03 21.73
N SER A 235 6.32 -19.65 21.53
CA SER A 235 7.35 -19.70 22.58
C SER A 235 8.33 -18.56 22.32
N MET A 236 8.33 -17.55 23.17
CA MET A 236 9.41 -16.59 23.25
C MET A 236 10.56 -17.26 24.03
N LYS A 237 11.70 -17.44 23.39
CA LYS A 237 12.97 -17.74 24.05
C LYS A 237 13.81 -16.48 24.10
#